data_9c1fa57703cdbb50b8e7868497dd6d2b
#
_entry.id   9c1fa57703cdbb50b8e7868497dd6d2b
#
_cell.length_a   1.000
_cell.length_b   1.000
_cell.length_c   1.000
_cell.angle_alpha   90.00
_cell.angle_beta   90.00
_cell.angle_gamma   90.00
#
_symmetry.space_group_name_H-M   'P 1'
#
loop_
_entity.id
_entity.type
_entity.pdbx_description
1 polymer ?
#
loop_
_entity_poly.entity_id
_entity_poly.type
_entity_poly.pdbx_seq_one_letter_code
_entity_poly.pdbx_strand_id
1 'polypeptide(L)'
;MTTTVRTLLLALILGAALPPASAQTAPNARVYTIELIVFRNMSGQGGPEDWSVKPVARGPDTPDAPVTGKFVQTVPASQFQLNEVARKLQNTANYQPIAHFAWQQTASSWGSRAGFTVAKLAGSAPGLSGIIYLESGTYLHLGMSLNYQTSNPPSGLAAAPGTVFTLSEARRIRVDKPSYYDHPAFGVVALVTPANRSTGGR
;
A
#
# COMPACT_ATOMS: atom_id res chain seq x y z
N MET A 1 84.41 -23.20 21.28
CA MET A 1 83.38 -24.21 20.89
C MET A 1 82.08 -23.78 21.59
N THR A 2 81.18 -23.10 20.93
CA THR A 2 79.96 -22.56 21.51
C THR A 2 78.79 -23.11 20.66
N THR A 3 78.00 -23.97 21.27
CA THR A 3 76.84 -24.65 20.64
C THR A 3 75.62 -23.80 20.92
N THR A 4 75.03 -23.27 19.82
CA THR A 4 73.82 -22.44 19.92
C THR A 4 72.59 -23.34 19.78
N VAL A 5 71.79 -23.45 20.82
CA VAL A 5 70.49 -24.15 20.81
C VAL A 5 69.43 -23.17 20.30
N ARG A 6 68.84 -23.50 19.14
CA ARG A 6 67.66 -22.78 18.57
C ARG A 6 66.36 -23.42 19.12
N THR A 7 65.70 -22.71 19.98
CA THR A 7 64.37 -23.12 20.47
C THR A 7 63.33 -22.70 19.45
N LEU A 8 62.62 -23.68 18.87
CA LEU A 8 61.50 -23.49 17.94
C LEU A 8 60.21 -23.31 18.77
N LEU A 9 59.64 -22.12 18.79
CA LEU A 9 58.36 -21.82 19.43
C LEU A 9 57.25 -22.18 18.41
N LEU A 10 56.50 -23.25 18.67
CA LEU A 10 55.32 -23.67 17.92
C LEU A 10 54.10 -22.92 18.48
N ALA A 11 53.62 -21.89 17.77
CA ALA A 11 52.40 -21.19 18.13
C ALA A 11 51.16 -21.98 17.65
N LEU A 12 50.47 -22.58 18.61
CA LEU A 12 49.19 -23.30 18.35
C LEU A 12 48.06 -22.24 18.24
N ILE A 13 47.64 -21.95 17.03
CA ILE A 13 46.47 -21.07 16.79
C ILE A 13 45.21 -21.91 16.99
N LEU A 14 44.58 -21.74 18.16
CA LEU A 14 43.26 -22.31 18.46
C LEU A 14 42.19 -21.52 17.72
N GLY A 15 41.79 -21.95 16.55
CA GLY A 15 40.68 -21.38 15.79
C GLY A 15 39.34 -21.62 16.49
N ALA A 16 38.86 -20.61 17.21
CA ALA A 16 37.49 -20.62 17.72
C ALA A 16 36.49 -20.54 16.54
N ALA A 17 35.92 -21.68 16.17
CA ALA A 17 34.80 -21.74 15.26
C ALA A 17 33.61 -21.02 15.91
N LEU A 18 33.28 -19.81 15.43
CA LEU A 18 32.04 -19.14 15.80
C LEU A 18 30.87 -19.99 15.31
N PRO A 19 29.87 -20.31 16.17
CA PRO A 19 28.69 -20.99 15.72
C PRO A 19 27.99 -20.14 14.65
N PRO A 20 27.40 -20.74 13.59
CA PRO A 20 26.63 -20.01 12.61
C PRO A 20 25.52 -19.28 13.34
N ALA A 21 25.44 -17.94 13.15
CA ALA A 21 24.36 -17.12 13.66
C ALA A 21 23.06 -17.72 13.12
N SER A 22 22.32 -18.41 13.98
CA SER A 22 20.98 -18.88 13.66
C SER A 22 20.17 -17.68 13.21
N ALA A 23 19.80 -17.63 11.94
CA ALA A 23 18.88 -16.64 11.43
C ALA A 23 17.61 -16.77 12.27
N GLN A 24 17.42 -15.86 13.23
CA GLN A 24 16.18 -15.77 13.98
C GLN A 24 15.08 -15.53 12.96
N THR A 25 14.28 -16.55 12.71
CA THR A 25 13.04 -16.43 11.94
C THR A 25 12.23 -15.36 12.65
N ALA A 26 12.09 -14.19 12.01
CA ALA A 26 11.29 -13.11 12.55
C ALA A 26 9.92 -13.68 12.94
N PRO A 27 9.38 -13.36 14.12
CA PRO A 27 8.09 -13.89 14.57
C PRO A 27 7.08 -13.63 13.45
N ASN A 28 6.30 -14.66 13.07
CA ASN A 28 5.35 -14.69 11.95
C ASN A 28 4.63 -13.35 11.82
N ALA A 29 5.14 -12.48 10.94
CA ALA A 29 4.56 -11.17 10.72
C ALA A 29 3.13 -11.40 10.22
N ARG A 30 2.16 -10.81 10.94
CA ARG A 30 0.74 -10.97 10.60
C ARG A 30 0.50 -10.47 9.17
N VAL A 31 -0.08 -11.33 8.34
CA VAL A 31 -0.49 -11.00 6.98
C VAL A 31 -1.91 -10.47 7.00
N TYR A 32 -2.14 -9.40 6.25
CA TYR A 32 -3.44 -8.78 6.07
C TYR A 32 -3.84 -8.83 4.60
N THR A 33 -5.12 -9.03 4.36
CA THR A 33 -5.76 -8.76 3.07
C THR A 33 -6.22 -7.32 3.08
N ILE A 34 -5.84 -6.57 2.06
CA ILE A 34 -6.28 -5.20 1.82
C ILE A 34 -7.11 -5.21 0.54
N GLU A 35 -8.33 -4.73 0.64
CA GLU A 35 -9.25 -4.62 -0.50
C GLU A 35 -9.65 -3.17 -0.65
N LEU A 36 -9.60 -2.66 -1.88
CA LEU A 36 -9.91 -1.28 -2.22
C LEU A 36 -10.86 -1.19 -3.39
N ILE A 37 -11.85 -0.32 -3.26
CA ILE A 37 -12.64 0.19 -4.36
C ILE A 37 -12.27 1.66 -4.54
N VAL A 38 -11.75 2.03 -5.71
CA VAL A 38 -11.56 3.41 -6.10
C VAL A 38 -12.71 3.80 -7.01
N PHE A 39 -13.37 4.92 -6.74
CA PHE A 39 -14.48 5.38 -7.55
C PHE A 39 -14.38 6.89 -7.79
N ARG A 40 -14.79 7.34 -8.95
CA ARG A 40 -14.89 8.75 -9.26
C ARG A 40 -16.21 9.33 -8.81
N ASN A 41 -16.19 10.59 -8.43
CA ASN A 41 -17.35 11.42 -8.17
C ASN A 41 -17.86 12.03 -9.49
N MET A 42 -19.14 11.87 -9.80
CA MET A 42 -19.67 12.36 -11.08
C MET A 42 -20.10 13.83 -11.01
N SER A 43 -20.64 14.24 -9.87
CA SER A 43 -21.14 15.59 -9.65
C SER A 43 -20.11 16.56 -9.08
N GLY A 44 -19.11 16.06 -8.33
CA GLY A 44 -18.05 16.84 -7.73
C GLY A 44 -18.56 18.07 -7.01
N GLN A 45 -19.11 17.90 -5.82
CA GLN A 45 -19.35 19.06 -4.96
C GLN A 45 -18.01 19.46 -4.34
N GLY A 46 -17.21 20.22 -5.09
CA GLY A 46 -16.03 20.88 -4.58
C GLY A 46 -16.42 22.11 -3.79
N GLY A 47 -15.74 22.35 -2.66
CA GLY A 47 -15.73 23.65 -2.03
C GLY A 47 -15.10 24.72 -2.94
N PRO A 48 -14.81 25.92 -2.44
CA PRO A 48 -14.23 27.01 -3.21
C PRO A 48 -12.77 26.77 -3.65
N GLU A 49 -12.32 25.56 -3.65
CA GLU A 49 -10.97 25.17 -4.03
C GLU A 49 -10.78 25.31 -5.55
N ASP A 50 -9.73 26.03 -5.94
CA ASP A 50 -9.35 26.21 -7.33
C ASP A 50 -8.57 24.97 -7.82
N TRP A 51 -9.26 24.06 -8.47
CA TRP A 51 -8.67 22.86 -9.10
C TRP A 51 -8.01 23.16 -10.46
N SER A 52 -8.07 24.40 -10.94
CA SER A 52 -7.40 24.81 -12.18
C SER A 52 -5.89 24.98 -12.01
N VAL A 53 -5.42 25.12 -10.78
CA VAL A 53 -4.00 25.13 -10.48
C VAL A 53 -3.47 23.71 -10.69
N LYS A 54 -2.71 23.48 -11.76
CA LYS A 54 -1.98 22.24 -11.95
C LYS A 54 -1.16 22.01 -10.67
N PRO A 55 -1.36 20.90 -9.97
CA PRO A 55 -0.44 20.54 -8.89
C PRO A 55 0.96 20.65 -9.48
N VAL A 56 1.85 21.42 -8.83
CA VAL A 56 3.26 21.40 -9.19
C VAL A 56 3.62 19.92 -9.15
N ALA A 57 3.94 19.36 -10.31
CA ALA A 57 4.35 17.97 -10.41
C ALA A 57 5.45 17.81 -9.37
N ARG A 58 5.16 17.24 -8.23
CA ARG A 58 6.19 16.69 -7.38
C ARG A 58 6.98 15.82 -8.34
N GLY A 59 8.25 16.16 -8.48
CA GLY A 59 9.12 15.57 -9.44
C GLY A 59 8.90 14.06 -9.51
N PRO A 60 9.13 13.40 -10.64
CA PRO A 60 8.61 12.09 -10.96
C PRO A 60 8.56 11.29 -9.67
N ASP A 61 7.33 11.00 -9.20
CA ASP A 61 7.14 10.10 -8.07
C ASP A 61 8.14 9.03 -8.32
N THR A 62 9.16 8.90 -7.46
CA THR A 62 10.24 7.96 -7.72
C THR A 62 9.53 6.66 -8.10
N PRO A 63 9.47 6.32 -9.41
CA PRO A 63 8.70 5.16 -9.81
C PRO A 63 9.51 4.06 -9.20
N ASP A 64 9.07 3.22 -8.44
CA ASP A 64 9.83 2.19 -7.79
C ASP A 64 10.59 2.59 -6.51
N ALA A 65 9.94 3.25 -5.58
CA ALA A 65 10.26 2.95 -4.20
C ALA A 65 10.19 1.42 -4.11
N PRO A 66 11.31 0.72 -3.85
CA PRO A 66 11.34 -0.72 -3.97
C PRO A 66 10.20 -1.27 -3.14
N VAL A 67 9.36 -2.11 -3.75
CA VAL A 67 8.35 -2.88 -3.03
C VAL A 67 9.12 -3.68 -2.01
N THR A 68 9.33 -3.11 -0.84
CA THR A 68 10.12 -3.74 0.20
C THR A 68 9.29 -4.88 0.75
N GLY A 69 9.46 -6.08 0.17
CA GLY A 69 9.14 -7.39 0.74
C GLY A 69 7.85 -7.60 1.54
N LYS A 70 6.93 -6.64 1.51
CA LYS A 70 5.69 -6.66 2.31
C LYS A 70 4.51 -7.27 1.55
N PHE A 71 4.56 -7.19 0.23
CA PHE A 71 3.58 -7.84 -0.63
C PHE A 71 3.76 -9.36 -0.58
N VAL A 72 2.64 -10.06 -0.49
CA VAL A 72 2.61 -11.54 -0.51
C VAL A 72 2.04 -12.01 -1.84
N GLN A 73 0.78 -11.65 -2.14
CA GLN A 73 0.09 -12.07 -3.36
C GLN A 73 -1.13 -11.19 -3.65
N THR A 74 -1.63 -11.24 -4.88
CA THR A 74 -2.94 -10.68 -5.23
C THR A 74 -4.04 -11.63 -4.78
N VAL A 75 -5.22 -11.07 -4.51
CA VAL A 75 -6.43 -11.82 -4.16
C VAL A 75 -7.36 -11.83 -5.37
N PRO A 76 -7.88 -12.99 -5.79
CA PRO A 76 -8.79 -13.08 -6.92
C PRO A 76 -10.15 -12.43 -6.60
N ALA A 77 -10.81 -11.87 -7.62
CA ALA A 77 -12.08 -11.15 -7.47
C ALA A 77 -13.21 -11.98 -6.82
N SER A 78 -13.16 -13.30 -6.97
CA SER A 78 -14.13 -14.21 -6.32
C SER A 78 -14.05 -14.20 -4.78
N GLN A 79 -12.96 -13.69 -4.20
CA GLN A 79 -12.76 -13.59 -2.76
C GLN A 79 -12.95 -12.17 -2.22
N PHE A 80 -13.37 -11.23 -3.05
CA PHE A 80 -13.61 -9.86 -2.63
C PHE A 80 -14.82 -9.77 -1.68
N GLN A 81 -14.65 -9.02 -0.61
CA GLN A 81 -15.68 -8.82 0.43
C GLN A 81 -16.50 -7.53 0.19
N LEU A 82 -15.97 -6.59 -0.59
CA LEU A 82 -16.63 -5.32 -0.89
C LEU A 82 -17.49 -5.36 -2.17
N ASN A 83 -17.77 -6.54 -2.75
CA ASN A 83 -18.57 -6.68 -3.97
C ASN A 83 -19.95 -6.00 -3.87
N GLU A 84 -20.61 -6.09 -2.70
CA GLU A 84 -21.89 -5.41 -2.44
C GLU A 84 -21.74 -3.89 -2.48
N VAL A 85 -20.64 -3.37 -1.93
CA VAL A 85 -20.35 -1.94 -1.94
C VAL A 85 -20.06 -1.47 -3.36
N ALA A 86 -19.27 -2.23 -4.13
CA ALA A 86 -18.99 -1.93 -5.53
C ALA A 86 -20.28 -1.86 -6.35
N ARG A 87 -21.19 -2.82 -6.16
CA ARG A 87 -22.48 -2.85 -6.84
C ARG A 87 -23.37 -1.66 -6.47
N LYS A 88 -23.41 -1.28 -5.19
CA LYS A 88 -24.15 -0.08 -4.76
C LYS A 88 -23.61 1.18 -5.40
N LEU A 89 -22.29 1.34 -5.48
CA LEU A 89 -21.66 2.47 -6.15
C LEU A 89 -21.99 2.49 -7.65
N GLN A 90 -21.96 1.34 -8.33
CA GLN A 90 -22.32 1.23 -9.76
C GLN A 90 -23.76 1.63 -10.04
N ASN A 91 -24.68 1.32 -9.13
CA ASN A 91 -26.10 1.60 -9.27
C ASN A 91 -26.50 3.04 -8.88
N THR A 92 -25.53 3.87 -8.51
CA THR A 92 -25.75 5.25 -8.09
C THR A 92 -25.25 6.21 -9.18
N ALA A 93 -26.08 7.13 -9.62
CA ALA A 93 -25.73 8.09 -10.67
C ALA A 93 -24.54 9.00 -10.28
N ASN A 94 -24.31 9.18 -9.00
CA ASN A 94 -23.28 10.10 -8.48
C ASN A 94 -21.88 9.50 -8.39
N TYR A 95 -21.74 8.17 -8.52
CA TYR A 95 -20.46 7.49 -8.36
C TYR A 95 -20.22 6.49 -9.49
N GLN A 96 -18.95 6.36 -9.87
CA GLN A 96 -18.54 5.36 -10.84
C GLN A 96 -17.27 4.65 -10.35
N PRO A 97 -17.34 3.37 -9.96
CA PRO A 97 -16.14 2.58 -9.68
C PRO A 97 -15.20 2.59 -10.89
N ILE A 98 -13.93 2.86 -10.65
CA ILE A 98 -12.86 2.89 -11.65
C ILE A 98 -11.83 1.80 -11.42
N ALA A 99 -11.71 1.30 -10.18
CA ALA A 99 -10.86 0.15 -9.85
C ALA A 99 -11.43 -0.60 -8.65
N HIS A 100 -11.28 -1.92 -8.65
CA HIS A 100 -11.57 -2.80 -7.52
C HIS A 100 -10.50 -3.89 -7.48
N PHE A 101 -9.67 -3.90 -6.45
CA PHE A 101 -8.56 -4.84 -6.33
C PHE A 101 -8.28 -5.18 -4.88
N ALA A 102 -7.66 -6.34 -4.67
CA ALA A 102 -7.22 -6.78 -3.36
C ALA A 102 -5.88 -7.52 -3.44
N TRP A 103 -5.11 -7.42 -2.37
CA TRP A 103 -3.83 -8.11 -2.21
C TRP A 103 -3.57 -8.43 -0.75
N GLN A 104 -2.57 -9.27 -0.51
CA GLN A 104 -2.08 -9.60 0.83
C GLN A 104 -0.71 -9.00 1.05
N GLN A 105 -0.50 -8.44 2.22
CA GLN A 105 0.80 -7.95 2.67
C GLN A 105 0.96 -8.02 4.18
N THR A 106 2.19 -7.90 4.65
CA THR A 106 2.49 -7.61 6.05
C THR A 106 2.53 -6.11 6.28
N ALA A 107 2.31 -5.66 7.52
CA ALA A 107 2.48 -4.26 7.85
C ALA A 107 3.97 -3.90 7.99
N SER A 108 4.32 -2.68 7.57
CA SER A 108 5.62 -2.05 7.82
C SER A 108 5.65 -1.41 9.21
N SER A 109 6.82 -1.01 9.67
CA SER A 109 6.94 -0.18 10.87
C SER A 109 6.32 1.18 10.65
N TRP A 110 5.70 1.76 11.69
CA TRP A 110 5.11 3.09 11.65
C TRP A 110 6.12 4.14 11.17
N GLY A 111 5.71 5.00 10.27
CA GLY A 111 6.52 6.08 9.69
C GLY A 111 7.45 5.67 8.55
N SER A 112 7.55 4.39 8.23
CA SER A 112 8.40 3.91 7.13
C SER A 112 7.88 4.30 5.74
N ARG A 113 6.56 4.49 5.61
CA ARG A 113 5.88 4.77 4.34
C ARG A 113 6.21 3.78 3.22
N ALA A 114 6.66 2.58 3.59
CA ALA A 114 6.96 1.52 2.63
C ALA A 114 5.66 1.06 1.97
N GLY A 115 5.45 1.54 0.74
CA GLY A 115 4.21 1.37 0.01
C GLY A 115 4.31 0.38 -1.13
N PHE A 116 3.15 0.07 -1.69
CA PHE A 116 2.97 -0.77 -2.85
C PHE A 116 2.36 0.07 -3.98
N THR A 117 2.95 -0.01 -5.17
CA THR A 117 2.50 0.77 -6.33
C THR A 117 1.19 0.22 -6.88
N VAL A 118 0.18 1.09 -7.03
CA VAL A 118 -1.14 0.74 -7.58
C VAL A 118 -1.02 0.12 -8.96
N ALA A 119 -0.09 0.59 -9.79
CA ALA A 119 0.13 0.06 -11.14
C ALA A 119 0.49 -1.44 -11.18
N LYS A 120 0.98 -2.00 -10.09
CA LYS A 120 1.31 -3.44 -9.97
C LYS A 120 0.11 -4.29 -9.55
N LEU A 121 -1.01 -3.69 -9.19
CA LEU A 121 -2.23 -4.39 -8.81
C LEU A 121 -3.06 -4.70 -10.05
N ALA A 122 -3.54 -5.92 -10.14
CA ALA A 122 -4.46 -6.33 -11.20
C ALA A 122 -5.74 -5.47 -11.12
N GLY A 123 -6.22 -4.98 -12.25
CA GLY A 123 -7.42 -4.16 -12.32
C GLY A 123 -7.20 -2.67 -12.02
N SER A 124 -5.95 -2.21 -12.00
CA SER A 124 -5.66 -0.77 -11.95
C SER A 124 -6.28 -0.05 -13.16
N ALA A 125 -6.96 1.06 -12.89
CA ALA A 125 -7.63 1.83 -13.93
C ALA A 125 -6.66 2.76 -14.66
N PRO A 126 -6.87 3.04 -15.96
CA PRO A 126 -6.15 4.10 -16.65
C PRO A 126 -6.26 5.42 -15.89
N GLY A 127 -5.15 6.13 -15.76
CA GLY A 127 -5.08 7.41 -15.05
C GLY A 127 -4.95 7.30 -13.52
N LEU A 128 -5.09 6.13 -12.94
CA LEU A 128 -4.86 5.90 -11.51
C LEU A 128 -3.41 5.47 -11.28
N SER A 129 -2.69 6.20 -10.42
CA SER A 129 -1.31 5.91 -10.03
C SER A 129 -1.07 6.23 -8.56
N GLY A 130 0.12 5.90 -8.07
CA GLY A 130 0.50 6.20 -6.70
C GLY A 130 0.80 4.97 -5.86
N ILE A 131 0.87 5.16 -4.56
CA ILE A 131 1.28 4.13 -3.59
C ILE A 131 0.24 3.98 -2.47
N ILE A 132 0.17 2.77 -1.94
CA ILE A 132 -0.62 2.41 -0.77
C ILE A 132 0.30 1.70 0.21
N TYR A 133 0.22 2.04 1.50
CA TYR A 133 1.06 1.46 2.54
C TYR A 133 0.24 1.09 3.77
N LEU A 134 0.57 -0.04 4.38
CA LEU A 134 0.03 -0.51 5.64
C LEU A 134 1.13 -0.48 6.69
N GLU A 135 0.92 0.26 7.76
CA GLU A 135 1.89 0.46 8.83
C GLU A 135 1.32 0.03 10.17
N SER A 136 2.19 -0.55 11.00
CA SER A 136 1.86 -0.97 12.35
C SER A 136 2.80 -0.29 13.35
N GLY A 137 2.19 0.37 14.33
CA GLY A 137 2.80 0.84 15.56
C GLY A 137 1.93 0.38 16.71
N THR A 138 1.52 1.31 17.57
CA THR A 138 0.48 1.05 18.59
C THR A 138 -0.84 0.65 17.94
N TYR A 139 -1.11 1.19 16.77
CA TYR A 139 -2.30 0.91 15.96
C TYR A 139 -1.90 0.57 14.52
N LEU A 140 -2.83 -0.04 13.80
CA LEU A 140 -2.70 -0.27 12.37
C LEU A 140 -3.19 0.97 11.61
N HIS A 141 -2.40 1.41 10.63
CA HIS A 141 -2.70 2.55 9.78
C HIS A 141 -2.65 2.13 8.32
N LEU A 142 -3.64 2.55 7.57
CA LEU A 142 -3.62 2.45 6.11
C LEU A 142 -3.44 3.86 5.57
N GLY A 143 -2.41 4.04 4.78
CA GLY A 143 -2.13 5.29 4.10
C GLY A 143 -2.04 5.11 2.60
N MET A 144 -2.30 6.18 1.88
CA MET A 144 -2.23 6.22 0.43
C MET A 144 -1.82 7.59 -0.06
N SER A 145 -1.10 7.60 -1.17
CA SER A 145 -0.86 8.78 -1.97
C SER A 145 -1.22 8.40 -3.40
N LEU A 146 -2.45 8.71 -3.80
CA LEU A 146 -3.04 8.33 -5.08
C LEU A 146 -3.23 9.55 -5.96
N ASN A 147 -2.89 9.41 -7.24
CA ASN A 147 -3.16 10.38 -8.27
C ASN A 147 -4.19 9.79 -9.24
N TYR A 148 -5.21 10.56 -9.57
CA TYR A 148 -6.19 10.22 -10.57
C TYR A 148 -6.24 11.30 -11.64
N GLN A 149 -5.87 10.94 -12.87
CA GLN A 149 -5.93 11.80 -14.04
C GLN A 149 -7.13 11.41 -14.89
N THR A 150 -7.94 12.38 -15.26
CA THR A 150 -9.13 12.14 -16.09
C THR A 150 -9.32 13.24 -17.14
N SER A 151 -9.75 12.84 -18.34
CA SER A 151 -10.19 13.79 -19.38
C SER A 151 -11.56 14.37 -19.10
N ASN A 152 -12.34 13.75 -18.21
CA ASN A 152 -13.70 14.17 -17.85
C ASN A 152 -13.78 14.44 -16.34
N PRO A 153 -13.31 15.59 -15.86
CA PRO A 153 -13.41 15.93 -14.44
C PRO A 153 -14.89 16.04 -14.03
N PRO A 154 -15.19 15.87 -12.73
CA PRO A 154 -16.56 16.08 -12.23
C PRO A 154 -17.10 17.47 -12.60
N SER A 155 -18.35 17.53 -13.00
CA SER A 155 -18.97 18.76 -13.53
C SER A 155 -19.03 19.94 -12.54
N GLY A 156 -19.04 19.64 -11.23
CA GLY A 156 -19.03 20.64 -10.16
C GLY A 156 -17.64 21.17 -9.76
N LEU A 157 -16.58 20.65 -10.39
CA LEU A 157 -15.21 21.11 -10.16
C LEU A 157 -14.77 21.98 -11.35
N ALA A 158 -14.22 23.15 -11.06
CA ALA A 158 -13.63 24.04 -12.07
C ALA A 158 -12.27 23.49 -12.54
N ALA A 159 -12.26 22.28 -13.09
CA ALA A 159 -11.05 21.58 -13.48
C ALA A 159 -11.00 21.34 -14.99
N ALA A 160 -9.83 21.58 -15.59
CA ALA A 160 -9.62 21.29 -17.01
C ALA A 160 -9.48 19.77 -17.28
N PRO A 161 -9.84 19.32 -18.51
CA PRO A 161 -9.51 17.97 -18.94
C PRO A 161 -8.02 17.65 -18.75
N GLY A 162 -7.71 16.48 -18.22
CA GLY A 162 -6.33 16.04 -17.94
C GLY A 162 -5.79 16.50 -16.59
N THR A 163 -6.60 17.21 -15.77
CA THR A 163 -6.23 17.52 -14.38
C THR A 163 -5.90 16.26 -13.60
N VAL A 164 -4.84 16.32 -12.82
CA VAL A 164 -4.44 15.28 -11.88
C VAL A 164 -4.95 15.65 -10.49
N PHE A 165 -5.82 14.83 -9.94
CA PHE A 165 -6.34 14.96 -8.58
C PHE A 165 -5.51 14.08 -7.65
N THR A 166 -5.13 14.60 -6.47
CA THR A 166 -4.27 13.88 -5.53
C THR A 166 -4.97 13.67 -4.20
N LEU A 167 -5.09 12.42 -3.77
CA LEU A 167 -5.54 12.03 -2.44
C LEU A 167 -4.32 11.52 -1.66
N SER A 168 -3.88 12.27 -0.66
CA SER A 168 -2.75 11.88 0.19
C SER A 168 -3.18 11.88 1.66
N GLU A 169 -3.44 10.72 2.19
CA GLU A 169 -3.96 10.56 3.54
C GLU A 169 -3.51 9.25 4.19
N ALA A 170 -3.31 9.29 5.51
CA ALA A 170 -3.09 8.11 6.34
C ALA A 170 -4.02 8.16 7.56
N ARG A 171 -4.73 7.06 7.80
CA ARG A 171 -5.67 6.93 8.93
C ARG A 171 -5.38 5.68 9.75
N ARG A 172 -5.64 5.80 11.06
CA ARG A 172 -5.83 4.62 11.89
C ARG A 172 -7.05 3.86 11.37
N ILE A 173 -6.88 2.56 11.17
CA ILE A 173 -7.97 1.69 10.72
C ILE A 173 -8.34 0.68 11.80
N ARG A 174 -9.56 0.16 11.70
CA ARG A 174 -10.02 -1.00 12.45
C ARG A 174 -10.14 -2.18 11.49
N VAL A 175 -9.50 -3.28 11.87
CA VAL A 175 -9.61 -4.54 11.13
C VAL A 175 -11.09 -4.93 11.01
N ASP A 176 -11.48 -5.47 9.86
CA ASP A 176 -12.85 -5.88 9.53
C ASP A 176 -13.90 -4.76 9.50
N LYS A 177 -13.44 -3.52 9.44
CA LYS A 177 -14.32 -2.36 9.27
C LYS A 177 -13.91 -1.57 8.04
N PRO A 178 -14.83 -1.29 7.11
CA PRO A 178 -14.54 -0.41 5.99
C PRO A 178 -14.13 0.98 6.47
N SER A 179 -13.15 1.56 5.78
CA SER A 179 -12.68 2.93 5.95
C SER A 179 -12.89 3.67 4.64
N TYR A 180 -13.27 4.94 4.73
CA TYR A 180 -13.54 5.77 3.58
C TYR A 180 -12.52 6.93 3.52
N TYR A 181 -11.95 7.15 2.35
CA TYR A 181 -11.04 8.25 2.04
C TYR A 181 -11.68 9.11 0.98
N ASP A 182 -11.75 10.39 1.25
CA ASP A 182 -12.53 11.32 0.42
C ASP A 182 -11.67 12.36 -0.28
N HIS A 183 -12.06 12.62 -1.53
CA HIS A 183 -11.57 13.71 -2.34
C HIS A 183 -12.71 14.15 -3.27
N PRO A 184 -12.87 15.45 -3.58
CA PRO A 184 -13.97 15.95 -4.41
C PRO A 184 -14.12 15.27 -5.78
N ALA A 185 -13.01 14.82 -6.39
CA ALA A 185 -13.02 14.16 -7.69
C ALA A 185 -13.17 12.64 -7.61
N PHE A 186 -12.70 12.00 -6.56
CA PHE A 186 -12.72 10.56 -6.41
C PHE A 186 -12.63 10.15 -4.93
N GLY A 187 -13.02 8.94 -4.62
CA GLY A 187 -12.93 8.40 -3.26
C GLY A 187 -12.42 6.98 -3.26
N VAL A 188 -12.06 6.50 -2.07
CA VAL A 188 -11.62 5.13 -1.84
C VAL A 188 -12.37 4.52 -0.68
N VAL A 189 -12.97 3.35 -0.89
CA VAL A 189 -13.43 2.47 0.19
C VAL A 189 -12.37 1.40 0.40
N ALA A 190 -11.88 1.27 1.61
CA ALA A 190 -10.83 0.32 1.97
C ALA A 190 -11.32 -0.63 3.07
N LEU A 191 -11.00 -1.90 2.93
CA LEU A 191 -11.22 -2.93 3.94
C LEU A 191 -9.90 -3.66 4.20
N VAL A 192 -9.53 -3.78 5.47
CA VAL A 192 -8.35 -4.55 5.89
C VAL A 192 -8.80 -5.69 6.79
N THR A 193 -8.46 -6.91 6.43
CA THR A 193 -8.82 -8.13 7.17
C THR A 193 -7.58 -8.99 7.42
N PRO A 194 -7.53 -9.82 8.49
CA PRO A 194 -6.46 -10.79 8.64
C PRO A 194 -6.52 -11.84 7.51
N ALA A 195 -5.39 -12.13 6.88
CA ALA A 195 -5.34 -13.11 5.77
C ALA A 195 -5.66 -14.55 6.20
N ASN A 196 -5.40 -14.90 7.46
CA ASN A 196 -5.58 -16.25 7.98
C ASN A 196 -6.97 -16.48 8.61
N ARG A 197 -8.01 -15.81 8.14
CA ARG A 197 -9.36 -16.26 8.46
C ARG A 197 -9.64 -17.54 7.70
N SER A 198 -9.37 -18.70 8.33
CA SER A 198 -10.08 -19.91 7.92
C SER A 198 -11.57 -19.58 7.96
N THR A 199 -12.25 -19.67 6.85
CA THR A 199 -13.70 -19.72 6.77
C THR A 199 -14.15 -21.00 7.48
N GLY A 200 -14.05 -20.98 8.81
CA GLY A 200 -14.68 -21.97 9.67
C GLY A 200 -16.17 -21.81 9.47
N GLY A 201 -16.76 -22.80 8.83
CA GLY A 201 -18.18 -22.84 8.50
C GLY A 201 -19.06 -22.60 9.74
N ARG A 202 -20.11 -21.89 9.48
CA ARG A 202 -21.37 -21.99 10.21
C ARG A 202 -22.36 -22.73 9.34
#